data_74d491f841d013224c14fc6e8c901342
#
_entry.id   74d491f841d013224c14fc6e8c901342
#
_cell.length_a   1.000
_cell.length_b   1.000
_cell.length_c   1.000
_cell.angle_alpha   90.00
_cell.angle_beta   90.00
_cell.angle_gamma   90.00
#
_symmetry.space_group_name_H-M   'P 1'
#
loop_
_entity.id
_entity.type
_entity.pdbx_description
1 polymer ?
#
loop_
_entity_poly.entity_id
_entity_poly.type
_entity_poly.pdbx_seq_one_letter_code
_entity_poly.pdbx_strand_id
1 'polypeptide(L)'
;MEFLLLKQVQKDVWEVMVRPGKKAREGLVFEFGDGRLKAEVLSTTEGGNRLVRFHYDGEFYSLLEEIGNMPLPHYITAELKDKERYQTVYSKDLGSAAAPTAGLHFTKELLERIEQKGVGIAYVTLHVGLGTFRPVKTEEITDHQMHSEHYYITPETAEKINRTKEQGGRVIAV
;
A
#
# COMPACT_ATOMS: atom_id res chain seq x y z
N MET A 1 4.76 19.58 -4.14
CA MET A 1 3.62 18.98 -3.41
C MET A 1 3.73 17.47 -3.53
N GLU A 2 3.37 16.76 -2.50
CA GLU A 2 3.38 15.29 -2.47
C GLU A 2 1.93 14.82 -2.28
N PHE A 3 1.47 13.91 -3.14
CA PHE A 3 0.15 13.29 -3.08
C PHE A 3 0.35 11.79 -2.97
N LEU A 4 -0.03 11.22 -1.83
CA LEU A 4 -0.02 9.78 -1.60
C LEU A 4 -1.41 9.23 -1.87
N LEU A 5 -1.54 8.39 -2.88
CA LEU A 5 -2.78 7.74 -3.25
C LEU A 5 -3.15 6.69 -2.21
N LEU A 6 -4.40 6.65 -1.76
CA LEU A 6 -4.87 5.78 -0.70
C LEU A 6 -5.90 4.77 -1.17
N LYS A 7 -6.96 5.30 -1.75
CA LYS A 7 -8.11 4.53 -2.19
C LYS A 7 -8.77 5.19 -3.37
N GLN A 8 -9.02 4.42 -4.41
CA GLN A 8 -9.88 4.86 -5.49
C GLN A 8 -11.34 4.82 -5.01
N VAL A 9 -12.01 5.96 -5.05
CA VAL A 9 -13.41 6.11 -4.61
C VAL A 9 -14.36 5.89 -5.76
N GLN A 10 -13.99 6.38 -6.93
CA GLN A 10 -14.66 6.16 -8.21
C GLN A 10 -13.65 6.35 -9.35
N LYS A 11 -14.07 6.14 -10.59
CA LYS A 11 -13.20 6.34 -11.74
C LYS A 11 -12.56 7.73 -11.67
N ASP A 12 -11.23 7.77 -11.78
CA ASP A 12 -10.38 8.97 -11.76
C ASP A 12 -10.47 9.83 -10.48
N VAL A 13 -11.20 9.38 -9.46
CA VAL A 13 -11.29 10.08 -8.17
C VAL A 13 -10.72 9.22 -7.06
N TRP A 14 -9.77 9.81 -6.35
CA TRP A 14 -9.03 9.13 -5.29
C TRP A 14 -9.10 9.92 -3.99
N GLU A 15 -9.16 9.18 -2.89
CA GLU A 15 -8.75 9.71 -1.61
C GLU A 15 -7.23 9.71 -1.54
N VAL A 16 -6.65 10.86 -1.19
CA VAL A 16 -5.20 11.05 -1.13
C VAL A 16 -4.79 11.77 0.15
N MET A 17 -3.63 11.42 0.68
CA MET A 17 -2.96 12.25 1.66
C MET A 17 -2.09 13.27 0.94
N VAL A 18 -2.13 14.53 1.36
CA VAL A 18 -1.37 15.60 0.72
C VAL A 18 -0.39 16.24 1.71
N ARG A 19 0.83 16.46 1.28
CA ARG A 19 1.87 17.13 2.07
C ARG A 19 2.48 18.30 1.28
N PRO A 20 2.47 19.53 1.84
CA PRO A 20 1.77 20.00 3.04
C PRO A 20 0.27 20.19 2.81
N GLY A 21 -0.58 19.60 3.68
CA GLY A 21 -2.05 19.59 3.50
C GLY A 21 -2.71 20.97 3.47
N LYS A 22 -2.15 21.95 4.19
CA LYS A 22 -2.68 23.34 4.22
C LYS A 22 -2.68 24.03 2.86
N LYS A 23 -1.83 23.60 1.92
CA LYS A 23 -1.75 24.17 0.57
C LYS A 23 -2.74 23.54 -0.41
N ALA A 24 -3.28 22.36 -0.12
CA ALA A 24 -4.25 21.68 -0.99
C ALA A 24 -5.68 22.03 -0.59
N ARG A 25 -6.13 23.21 -1.02
CA ARG A 25 -7.49 23.68 -0.81
C ARG A 25 -8.39 23.21 -1.95
N GLU A 26 -9.66 23.10 -1.66
CA GLU A 26 -10.69 22.75 -2.64
C GLU A 26 -10.67 23.71 -3.85
N GLY A 27 -10.86 23.16 -5.03
CA GLY A 27 -10.82 23.87 -6.31
C GLY A 27 -9.42 24.12 -6.86
N LEU A 28 -8.34 23.82 -6.11
CA LEU A 28 -6.99 23.96 -6.64
C LEU A 28 -6.61 22.75 -7.50
N VAL A 29 -5.84 23.04 -8.56
CA VAL A 29 -5.27 22.03 -9.46
C VAL A 29 -3.76 22.04 -9.31
N PHE A 30 -3.20 20.84 -9.18
CA PHE A 30 -1.74 20.60 -9.11
C PHE A 30 -1.30 19.79 -10.33
N GLU A 31 -0.12 20.10 -10.84
CA GLU A 31 0.45 19.41 -12.01
C GLU A 31 1.66 18.57 -11.60
N PHE A 32 1.77 17.38 -12.19
CA PHE A 32 2.85 16.42 -12.01
C PHE A 32 3.35 15.94 -13.38
N GLY A 33 4.63 15.51 -13.45
CA GLY A 33 5.21 14.95 -14.65
C GLY A 33 5.13 15.90 -15.85
N ASP A 34 5.54 17.16 -15.66
CA ASP A 34 5.52 18.21 -16.69
C ASP A 34 4.12 18.47 -17.27
N GLY A 35 3.09 18.40 -16.39
CA GLY A 35 1.70 18.67 -16.72
C GLY A 35 0.93 17.48 -17.30
N ARG A 36 1.55 16.32 -17.43
CA ARG A 36 0.90 15.09 -17.93
C ARG A 36 -0.18 14.53 -16.99
N LEU A 37 -0.04 14.79 -15.68
CA LEU A 37 -1.03 14.43 -14.67
C LEU A 37 -1.44 15.69 -13.92
N LYS A 38 -2.74 15.98 -13.94
CA LYS A 38 -3.31 17.09 -13.16
C LYS A 38 -4.21 16.53 -12.06
N ALA A 39 -4.08 17.09 -10.87
CA ALA A 39 -4.82 16.67 -9.68
C ALA A 39 -5.68 17.84 -9.18
N GLU A 40 -6.99 17.75 -9.37
CA GLU A 40 -7.98 18.71 -8.90
C GLU A 40 -8.49 18.32 -7.52
N VAL A 41 -8.32 19.17 -6.53
CA VAL A 41 -8.82 18.93 -5.17
C VAL A 41 -10.33 19.21 -5.13
N LEU A 42 -11.13 18.16 -4.92
CA LEU A 42 -12.59 18.25 -4.87
C LEU A 42 -13.10 18.63 -3.48
N SER A 43 -12.55 18.02 -2.42
CA SER A 43 -12.98 18.29 -1.04
C SER A 43 -11.94 17.78 -0.03
N THR A 44 -12.16 18.11 1.23
CA THR A 44 -11.42 17.55 2.37
C THR A 44 -12.30 16.53 3.08
N THR A 45 -11.76 15.33 3.36
CA THR A 45 -12.45 14.29 4.13
C THR A 45 -12.38 14.59 5.64
N GLU A 46 -13.25 13.95 6.43
CA GLU A 46 -13.24 14.07 7.90
C GLU A 46 -11.87 13.70 8.50
N GLY A 47 -11.17 12.73 7.90
CA GLY A 47 -9.80 12.34 8.30
C GLY A 47 -8.70 13.31 7.89
N GLY A 48 -9.03 14.46 7.25
CA GLY A 48 -8.09 15.46 6.79
C GLY A 48 -7.38 15.12 5.47
N ASN A 49 -7.71 14.00 4.84
CA ASN A 49 -7.27 13.66 3.49
C ASN A 49 -8.01 14.52 2.45
N ARG A 50 -7.69 14.36 1.19
CA ARG A 50 -8.35 15.07 0.08
C ARG A 50 -9.00 14.05 -0.84
N LEU A 51 -10.20 14.39 -1.34
CA LEU A 51 -10.72 13.77 -2.56
C LEU A 51 -10.18 14.56 -3.74
N VAL A 52 -9.56 13.85 -4.66
CA VAL A 52 -8.86 14.43 -5.80
C VAL A 52 -9.32 13.74 -7.07
N ARG A 53 -9.66 14.53 -8.08
CA ARG A 53 -9.87 14.04 -9.44
C ARG A 53 -8.58 14.19 -10.22
N PHE A 54 -8.17 13.10 -10.86
CA PHE A 54 -7.03 13.12 -11.77
C PHE A 54 -7.49 13.29 -13.21
N HIS A 55 -6.78 14.17 -13.93
CA HIS A 55 -6.96 14.40 -15.35
C HIS A 55 -5.63 14.04 -16.04
N TYR A 56 -5.70 13.18 -17.04
CA TYR A 56 -4.54 12.64 -17.74
C TYR A 56 -4.97 12.08 -19.10
N ASP A 57 -4.02 11.87 -19.99
CA ASP A 57 -4.21 11.16 -21.26
C ASP A 57 -3.57 9.77 -21.16
N GLY A 58 -4.25 8.76 -21.72
CA GLY A 58 -3.75 7.38 -21.75
C GLY A 58 -4.16 6.54 -20.54
N GLU A 59 -3.22 5.74 -20.04
CA GLU A 59 -3.45 4.79 -18.97
C GLU A 59 -2.84 5.27 -17.65
N PHE A 60 -3.66 5.33 -16.59
CA PHE A 60 -3.31 5.96 -15.31
C PHE A 60 -2.13 5.31 -14.60
N TYR A 61 -2.13 3.99 -14.51
CA TYR A 61 -1.08 3.27 -13.79
C TYR A 61 0.26 3.33 -14.51
N SER A 62 0.27 3.25 -15.82
CA SER A 62 1.49 3.44 -16.63
C SER A 62 2.09 4.82 -16.40
N LEU A 63 1.23 5.85 -16.35
CA LEU A 63 1.69 7.20 -16.05
C LEU A 63 2.23 7.32 -14.61
N LEU A 64 1.60 6.67 -13.64
CA LEU A 64 2.09 6.65 -12.26
C LEU A 64 3.43 5.92 -12.11
N GLU A 65 3.66 4.85 -12.88
CA GLU A 65 4.95 4.15 -12.90
C GLU A 65 6.09 5.05 -13.39
N GLU A 66 5.80 5.89 -14.38
CA GLU A 66 6.79 6.82 -14.92
C GLU A 66 7.11 7.99 -13.98
N ILE A 67 6.08 8.67 -13.46
CA ILE A 67 6.25 9.93 -12.73
C ILE A 67 6.17 9.78 -11.22
N GLY A 68 5.61 8.67 -10.73
CA GLY A 68 5.40 8.40 -9.32
C GLY A 68 6.63 7.83 -8.63
N ASN A 69 6.64 7.97 -7.31
CA ASN A 69 7.62 7.35 -6.45
C ASN A 69 6.94 6.36 -5.51
N MET A 70 7.61 5.25 -5.22
CA MET A 70 7.17 4.31 -4.19
C MET A 70 7.12 5.03 -2.83
N PRO A 71 5.98 4.99 -2.11
CA PRO A 71 5.92 5.55 -0.77
C PRO A 71 6.84 4.78 0.16
N LEU A 72 7.69 5.50 0.86
CA LEU A 72 8.60 4.93 1.85
C LEU A 72 8.27 5.47 3.25
N PRO A 73 8.50 4.70 4.31
CA PRO A 73 8.47 5.20 5.67
C PRO A 73 9.41 6.40 5.83
N HIS A 74 9.01 7.37 6.63
CA HIS A 74 9.72 8.65 6.78
C HIS A 74 11.16 8.53 7.31
N TYR A 75 11.53 7.42 7.93
CA TYR A 75 12.89 7.15 8.40
C TYR A 75 13.83 6.68 7.28
N ILE A 76 13.29 6.30 6.12
CA ILE A 76 14.08 5.99 4.92
C ILE A 76 14.22 7.28 4.12
N THR A 77 15.40 7.87 4.18
CA THR A 77 15.71 9.14 3.50
C THR A 77 16.52 8.95 2.22
N ALA A 78 17.03 7.73 1.99
CA ALA A 78 17.76 7.40 0.78
C ALA A 78 16.82 7.27 -0.41
N GLU A 79 17.25 7.79 -1.55
CA GLU A 79 16.53 7.60 -2.80
C GLU A 79 16.53 6.13 -3.22
N LEU A 80 15.36 5.61 -3.54
CA LEU A 80 15.18 4.24 -3.97
C LEU A 80 15.53 4.11 -5.45
N LYS A 81 16.74 3.61 -5.74
CA LYS A 81 17.21 3.42 -7.13
C LYS A 81 16.43 2.31 -7.85
N ASP A 82 16.00 1.31 -7.12
CA ASP A 82 15.23 0.18 -7.60
C ASP A 82 13.88 0.17 -6.88
N LYS A 83 12.81 0.54 -7.59
CA LYS A 83 11.45 0.63 -7.05
C LYS A 83 10.96 -0.73 -6.49
N GLU A 84 11.36 -1.85 -7.12
CA GLU A 84 10.97 -3.19 -6.71
C GLU A 84 11.62 -3.62 -5.39
N ARG A 85 12.70 -2.96 -4.97
CA ARG A 85 13.42 -3.31 -3.75
C ARG A 85 12.59 -3.14 -2.48
N TYR A 86 11.63 -2.22 -2.48
CA TYR A 86 10.71 -1.99 -1.35
C TYR A 86 9.35 -2.65 -1.58
N GLN A 87 9.34 -3.84 -2.22
CA GLN A 87 8.17 -4.67 -2.42
C GLN A 87 8.57 -6.15 -2.26
N THR A 88 7.60 -6.99 -1.87
CA THR A 88 7.85 -8.44 -1.78
C THR A 88 7.94 -9.05 -3.17
N VAL A 89 8.77 -10.09 -3.33
CA VAL A 89 8.93 -10.81 -4.60
C VAL A 89 7.67 -11.56 -5.04
N TYR A 90 6.66 -11.63 -4.18
CA TYR A 90 5.37 -12.27 -4.42
C TYR A 90 4.20 -11.27 -4.44
N SER A 91 4.48 -9.99 -4.46
CA SER A 91 3.47 -8.95 -4.66
C SER A 91 2.76 -9.14 -6.00
N LYS A 92 1.43 -9.04 -6.00
CA LYS A 92 0.61 -9.30 -7.19
C LYS A 92 -0.49 -8.28 -7.39
N ASP A 93 -1.26 -8.02 -6.34
CA ASP A 93 -2.47 -7.21 -6.44
C ASP A 93 -2.18 -5.76 -6.03
N LEU A 94 -2.59 -4.81 -6.88
CA LEU A 94 -2.46 -3.38 -6.59
C LEU A 94 -3.49 -2.94 -5.55
N GLY A 95 -3.15 -1.94 -4.72
CA GLY A 95 -4.10 -1.35 -3.77
C GLY A 95 -3.56 -1.14 -2.36
N SER A 96 -2.28 -1.46 -2.11
CA SER A 96 -1.63 -1.23 -0.82
C SER A 96 -0.81 0.04 -0.83
N ALA A 97 -0.86 0.83 0.25
CA ALA A 97 -0.03 2.02 0.44
C ALA A 97 1.34 1.69 1.06
N ALA A 98 1.50 0.51 1.65
CA ALA A 98 2.75 0.07 2.28
C ALA A 98 3.02 -1.40 2.00
N ALA A 99 4.31 -1.79 2.05
CA ALA A 99 4.74 -3.16 1.91
C ALA A 99 4.81 -3.89 3.26
N PRO A 100 4.53 -5.22 3.32
CA PRO A 100 4.77 -6.03 4.49
C PRO A 100 6.28 -6.27 4.66
N THR A 101 6.92 -5.46 5.51
CA THR A 101 8.38 -5.35 5.57
C THR A 101 9.10 -6.65 5.96
N ALA A 102 8.48 -7.51 6.76
CA ALA A 102 9.03 -8.83 7.05
C ALA A 102 9.19 -9.68 5.78
N GLY A 103 8.25 -9.57 4.84
CA GLY A 103 8.28 -10.28 3.56
C GLY A 103 9.40 -9.84 2.62
N LEU A 104 9.99 -8.65 2.82
CA LEU A 104 11.10 -8.15 2.00
C LEU A 104 12.40 -8.99 2.15
N HIS A 105 12.49 -9.78 3.22
CA HIS A 105 13.63 -10.68 3.44
C HIS A 105 13.58 -11.95 2.56
N PHE A 106 12.42 -12.23 1.96
CA PHE A 106 12.29 -13.41 1.09
C PHE A 106 12.73 -13.08 -0.33
N THR A 107 13.52 -13.97 -0.91
CA THR A 107 13.85 -14.00 -2.33
C THR A 107 13.13 -15.17 -3.00
N LYS A 108 13.06 -15.16 -4.33
CA LYS A 108 12.48 -16.28 -5.08
C LYS A 108 13.22 -17.58 -4.79
N GLU A 109 14.56 -17.54 -4.75
CA GLU A 109 15.42 -18.68 -4.45
C GLU A 109 15.21 -19.21 -3.02
N LEU A 110 14.96 -18.31 -2.05
CA LEU A 110 14.65 -18.73 -0.68
C LEU A 110 13.30 -19.44 -0.61
N LEU A 111 12.29 -18.93 -1.30
CA LEU A 111 10.96 -19.56 -1.37
C LEU A 111 11.06 -20.95 -2.01
N GLU A 112 11.78 -21.11 -3.12
CA GLU A 112 12.02 -22.39 -3.76
C GLU A 112 12.72 -23.38 -2.82
N ARG A 113 13.74 -22.96 -2.08
CA ARG A 113 14.43 -23.79 -1.10
C ARG A 113 13.54 -24.21 0.06
N ILE A 114 12.60 -23.38 0.48
CA ILE A 114 11.59 -23.70 1.49
C ILE A 114 10.68 -24.82 0.97
N GLU A 115 10.19 -24.70 -0.24
CA GLU A 115 9.32 -25.70 -0.87
C GLU A 115 10.07 -27.04 -1.08
N GLN A 116 11.33 -27.00 -1.51
CA GLN A 116 12.18 -28.20 -1.66
C GLN A 116 12.39 -28.95 -0.35
N LYS A 117 12.27 -28.26 0.80
CA LYS A 117 12.29 -28.86 2.14
C LYS A 117 10.95 -29.46 2.56
N GLY A 118 9.95 -29.46 1.71
CA GLY A 118 8.61 -29.97 2.01
C GLY A 118 7.74 -29.02 2.83
N VAL A 119 8.16 -27.76 2.98
CA VAL A 119 7.36 -26.74 3.66
C VAL A 119 6.39 -26.10 2.66
N GLY A 120 5.10 -26.16 2.96
CA GLY A 120 4.08 -25.55 2.12
C GLY A 120 4.04 -24.04 2.26
N ILE A 121 3.97 -23.32 1.12
CA ILE A 121 3.79 -21.87 1.08
C ILE A 121 2.35 -21.57 0.72
N ALA A 122 1.73 -20.60 1.41
CA ALA A 122 0.42 -20.10 1.14
C ALA A 122 0.44 -18.55 1.17
N TYR A 123 -0.33 -17.93 0.31
CA TYR A 123 -0.34 -16.47 0.17
C TYR A 123 -1.67 -15.89 0.63
N VAL A 124 -1.59 -14.72 1.24
CA VAL A 124 -2.72 -13.86 1.55
C VAL A 124 -2.46 -12.48 0.95
N THR A 125 -3.49 -11.80 0.50
CA THR A 125 -3.39 -10.42 0.04
C THR A 125 -3.76 -9.49 1.18
N LEU A 126 -2.89 -8.54 1.51
CA LEU A 126 -3.12 -7.48 2.47
C LEU A 126 -3.09 -6.14 1.76
N HIS A 127 -4.12 -5.34 1.93
CA HIS A 127 -4.13 -3.94 1.51
C HIS A 127 -3.79 -3.07 2.71
N VAL A 128 -2.48 -2.86 2.93
CA VAL A 128 -1.97 -2.09 4.06
C VAL A 128 -2.23 -0.62 3.83
N GLY A 129 -2.99 -0.03 4.72
CA GLY A 129 -3.44 1.35 4.63
C GLY A 129 -2.47 2.35 5.27
N LEU A 130 -2.92 3.60 5.34
CA LEU A 130 -2.18 4.74 5.89
C LEU A 130 -1.87 4.66 7.37
N GLY A 131 -2.59 3.84 8.11
CA GLY A 131 -2.38 3.72 9.55
C GLY A 131 -0.93 3.42 9.90
N THR A 132 -0.26 2.64 9.06
CA THR A 132 1.16 2.30 9.17
C THR A 132 2.09 3.53 9.14
N PHE A 133 1.71 4.61 8.45
CA PHE A 133 2.52 5.83 8.35
C PHE A 133 2.11 6.94 9.33
N ARG A 134 0.98 6.77 10.02
CA ARG A 134 0.49 7.75 10.99
C ARG A 134 1.07 7.48 12.37
N PRO A 135 1.79 8.44 12.96
CA PRO A 135 2.24 8.27 14.35
C PRO A 135 1.04 8.26 15.29
N VAL A 136 1.12 7.46 16.34
CA VAL A 136 0.18 7.50 17.46
C VAL A 136 0.27 8.87 18.11
N LYS A 137 -0.88 9.55 18.26
CA LYS A 137 -0.97 10.93 18.80
C LYS A 137 -1.69 11.00 20.13
N THR A 138 -2.24 9.89 20.60
CA THR A 138 -2.94 9.81 21.89
C THR A 138 -1.93 9.61 23.00
N GLU A 139 -2.16 10.26 24.15
CA GLU A 139 -1.33 10.08 25.35
C GLU A 139 -1.63 8.74 26.01
N GLU A 140 -2.92 8.36 26.05
CA GLU A 140 -3.37 7.07 26.58
C GLU A 140 -3.54 6.06 25.45
N ILE A 141 -2.98 4.85 25.62
CA ILE A 141 -3.01 3.79 24.60
C ILE A 141 -4.43 3.30 24.30
N THR A 142 -5.31 3.37 25.29
CA THR A 142 -6.73 2.99 25.18
C THR A 142 -7.54 3.91 24.29
N ASP A 143 -7.09 5.15 24.10
CA ASP A 143 -7.75 6.15 23.25
C ASP A 143 -7.32 6.04 21.79
N HIS A 144 -6.33 5.19 21.51
CA HIS A 144 -5.88 4.97 20.15
C HIS A 144 -6.89 4.14 19.37
N GLN A 145 -7.46 4.74 18.33
CA GLN A 145 -8.33 4.04 17.39
C GLN A 145 -7.48 3.32 16.35
N MET A 146 -7.47 1.99 16.42
CA MET A 146 -6.83 1.16 15.40
C MET A 146 -7.57 1.31 14.07
N HIS A 147 -6.80 1.50 13.00
CA HIS A 147 -7.36 1.52 11.65
C HIS A 147 -7.68 0.10 11.19
N SER A 148 -8.66 -0.01 10.29
CA SER A 148 -9.02 -1.26 9.64
C SER A 148 -8.24 -1.42 8.33
N GLU A 149 -7.77 -2.63 8.08
CA GLU A 149 -7.13 -3.00 6.84
C GLU A 149 -7.92 -4.11 6.15
N HIS A 150 -7.93 -4.09 4.83
CA HIS A 150 -8.61 -5.10 4.05
C HIS A 150 -7.64 -6.23 3.72
N TYR A 151 -8.09 -7.48 3.94
CA TYR A 151 -7.33 -8.66 3.54
C TYR A 151 -8.20 -9.62 2.75
N TYR A 152 -7.55 -10.43 1.93
CA TYR A 152 -8.20 -11.45 1.14
C TYR A 152 -7.45 -12.77 1.28
N ILE A 153 -8.22 -13.84 1.48
CA ILE A 153 -7.74 -15.23 1.59
C ILE A 153 -8.50 -16.08 0.59
N THR A 154 -7.79 -16.84 -0.24
CA THR A 154 -8.45 -17.76 -1.15
C THR A 154 -8.93 -19.03 -0.43
N PRO A 155 -9.97 -19.71 -0.94
CA PRO A 155 -10.41 -20.99 -0.38
C PRO A 155 -9.27 -22.01 -0.29
N GLU A 156 -8.40 -22.09 -1.29
CA GLU A 156 -7.25 -23.01 -1.35
C GLU A 156 -6.25 -22.71 -0.23
N THR A 157 -5.96 -21.42 0.00
CA THR A 157 -5.08 -20.99 1.10
C THR A 157 -5.69 -21.35 2.46
N ALA A 158 -6.98 -21.09 2.64
CA ALA A 158 -7.70 -21.41 3.87
C ALA A 158 -7.69 -22.93 4.14
N GLU A 159 -7.98 -23.74 3.13
CA GLU A 159 -7.95 -25.20 3.22
C GLU A 159 -6.53 -25.71 3.58
N LYS A 160 -5.49 -25.18 2.94
CA LYS A 160 -4.10 -25.57 3.22
C LYS A 160 -3.71 -25.27 4.68
N ILE A 161 -4.10 -24.11 5.20
CA ILE A 161 -3.87 -23.72 6.60
C ILE A 161 -4.60 -24.66 7.56
N ASN A 162 -5.88 -24.95 7.31
CA ASN A 162 -6.70 -25.80 8.17
C ASN A 162 -6.16 -27.21 8.18
N ARG A 163 -5.87 -27.80 7.02
CA ARG A 163 -5.27 -29.15 6.89
C ARG A 163 -3.94 -29.26 7.65
N THR A 164 -3.10 -28.22 7.56
CA THR A 164 -1.82 -28.19 8.28
C THR A 164 -2.04 -28.25 9.79
N LYS A 165 -3.02 -27.52 10.33
CA LYS A 165 -3.37 -27.55 11.76
C LYS A 165 -3.96 -28.90 12.18
N GLU A 166 -4.87 -29.46 11.42
CA GLU A 166 -5.50 -30.76 11.67
C GLU A 166 -4.46 -31.89 11.71
N GLN A 167 -3.43 -31.81 10.90
CA GLN A 167 -2.31 -32.77 10.87
C GLN A 167 -1.24 -32.52 11.96
N GLY A 168 -1.47 -31.59 12.89
CA GLY A 168 -0.53 -31.23 13.94
C GLY A 168 0.71 -30.46 13.44
N GLY A 169 0.66 -29.95 12.22
CA GLY A 169 1.72 -29.10 11.65
C GLY A 169 1.72 -27.68 12.21
N ARG A 170 2.78 -26.93 11.92
CA ARG A 170 2.92 -25.53 12.33
C ARG A 170 2.56 -24.60 11.16
N VAL A 171 1.81 -23.54 11.47
CA VAL A 171 1.57 -22.43 10.56
C VAL A 171 2.38 -21.24 11.05
N ILE A 172 3.20 -20.68 10.18
CA ILE A 172 4.07 -19.53 10.47
C ILE A 172 3.65 -18.40 9.55
N ALA A 173 3.25 -17.28 10.14
CA ALA A 173 2.94 -16.04 9.42
C ALA A 173 4.19 -15.15 9.32
N VAL A 174 4.36 -14.48 8.17
CA VAL A 174 5.46 -13.54 7.87
C VAL A 174 4.87 -12.18 7.53
#